data_a99592b7ac757a25e07dbddf706c1287
#
_entry.id   a99592b7ac757a25e07dbddf706c1287
#
_cell.length_a   1.000
_cell.length_b   1.000
_cell.length_c   1.000
_cell.angle_alpha   90.00
_cell.angle_beta   90.00
_cell.angle_gamma   90.00
#
_symmetry.space_group_name_H-M   'P 1'
#
loop_
_entity.id
_entity.type
_entity.pdbx_description
1 polymer ?
#
loop_
_entity_poly.entity_id
_entity_poly.type
_entity_poly.pdbx_seq_one_letter_code
_entity_poly.pdbx_strand_id
1 'polypeptide(L)'
;VRDEAERGAATVVVLAVVAVALVLAVVVGAVTSGHAARVRAQGAADLSALAAASAERSGVLADPCSLARDVADRNGARLVACEKEARGVVRVVAERSAGFGTAVARARAGPARERPGPADHGDR
;
A
#
# COMPACT_ATOMS: atom_id res chain seq x y z
N VAL A 1 -29.71 -3.71 52.44
CA VAL A 1 -28.44 -4.44 52.24
C VAL A 1 -28.37 -5.08 50.86
N ARG A 2 -29.48 -5.58 50.30
CA ARG A 2 -29.51 -6.13 48.91
C ARG A 2 -29.39 -5.07 47.83
N ASP A 3 -30.03 -3.93 47.98
CA ASP A 3 -30.02 -2.83 46.99
C ASP A 3 -28.63 -2.20 46.78
N GLU A 4 -27.81 -2.15 47.82
CA GLU A 4 -26.43 -1.61 47.69
C GLU A 4 -25.49 -2.59 46.98
N ALA A 5 -25.67 -3.90 47.19
CA ALA A 5 -24.90 -4.93 46.50
C ALA A 5 -25.26 -5.00 45.00
N GLU A 6 -26.52 -4.82 44.66
CA GLU A 6 -26.97 -4.78 43.26
C GLU A 6 -26.49 -3.53 42.51
N ARG A 7 -26.44 -2.37 43.18
CA ARG A 7 -25.87 -1.14 42.60
C ARG A 7 -24.39 -1.26 42.32
N GLY A 8 -23.63 -1.90 43.23
CA GLY A 8 -22.21 -2.14 43.03
C GLY A 8 -21.94 -3.10 41.87
N ALA A 9 -22.74 -4.15 41.73
CA ALA A 9 -22.60 -5.11 40.63
C ALA A 9 -22.90 -4.48 39.27
N ALA A 10 -23.92 -3.64 39.17
CA ALA A 10 -24.27 -2.92 37.94
C ALA A 10 -23.12 -2.00 37.46
N THR A 11 -22.48 -1.30 38.39
CA THR A 11 -21.34 -0.40 38.05
C THR A 11 -20.15 -1.19 37.52
N VAL A 12 -19.84 -2.34 38.11
CA VAL A 12 -18.75 -3.20 37.66
C VAL A 12 -19.02 -3.73 36.24
N VAL A 13 -20.25 -4.15 35.97
CA VAL A 13 -20.64 -4.62 34.63
C VAL A 13 -20.51 -3.51 33.59
N VAL A 14 -20.98 -2.29 33.89
CA VAL A 14 -20.83 -1.15 32.97
C VAL A 14 -19.37 -0.83 32.70
N LEU A 15 -18.54 -0.81 33.73
CA LEU A 15 -17.09 -0.59 33.55
C LEU A 15 -16.44 -1.66 32.70
N ALA A 16 -16.82 -2.93 32.90
CA ALA A 16 -16.30 -4.04 32.09
C ALA A 16 -16.71 -3.90 30.61
N VAL A 17 -17.95 -3.54 30.33
CA VAL A 17 -18.44 -3.29 28.95
C VAL A 17 -17.69 -2.14 28.30
N VAL A 18 -17.50 -1.04 29.01
CA VAL A 18 -16.73 0.11 28.51
C VAL A 18 -15.28 -0.28 28.22
N ALA A 19 -14.65 -1.03 29.12
CA ALA A 19 -13.27 -1.47 28.93
C ALA A 19 -13.15 -2.36 27.68
N VAL A 20 -14.06 -3.31 27.46
CA VAL A 20 -14.09 -4.17 26.27
C VAL A 20 -14.31 -3.34 25.02
N ALA A 21 -15.23 -2.38 25.04
CA ALA A 21 -15.49 -1.51 23.90
C ALA A 21 -14.26 -0.69 23.51
N LEU A 22 -13.53 -0.15 24.48
CA LEU A 22 -12.30 0.59 24.24
C LEU A 22 -11.20 -0.30 23.62
N VAL A 23 -11.03 -1.52 24.13
CA VAL A 23 -10.06 -2.47 23.57
C VAL A 23 -10.42 -2.80 22.12
N LEU A 24 -11.67 -3.09 21.83
CA LEU A 24 -12.14 -3.35 20.47
C LEU A 24 -11.91 -2.16 19.54
N ALA A 25 -12.19 -0.94 19.99
CA ALA A 25 -11.95 0.26 19.22
C ALA A 25 -10.47 0.46 18.85
N VAL A 26 -9.57 0.20 19.80
CA VAL A 26 -8.12 0.25 19.55
C VAL A 26 -7.69 -0.81 18.55
N VAL A 27 -8.17 -2.04 18.67
CA VAL A 27 -7.84 -3.13 17.74
C VAL A 27 -8.32 -2.82 16.33
N VAL A 28 -9.56 -2.38 16.18
CA VAL A 28 -10.12 -1.99 14.86
C VAL A 28 -9.32 -0.82 14.28
N GLY A 29 -9.00 0.20 15.06
CA GLY A 29 -8.18 1.32 14.63
C GLY A 29 -6.79 0.91 14.16
N ALA A 30 -6.14 -0.03 14.84
CA ALA A 30 -4.84 -0.54 14.46
C ALA A 30 -4.89 -1.32 13.12
N VAL A 31 -5.89 -2.17 12.93
CA VAL A 31 -6.07 -2.93 11.68
C VAL A 31 -6.35 -2.02 10.49
N THR A 32 -7.23 -1.04 10.64
CA THR A 32 -7.58 -0.12 9.55
C THR A 32 -6.40 0.79 9.17
N SER A 33 -5.61 1.25 10.12
CA SER A 33 -4.42 2.06 9.84
C SER A 33 -3.35 1.27 9.08
N GLY A 34 -3.13 0.01 9.42
CA GLY A 34 -2.21 -0.89 8.73
C GLY A 34 -2.65 -1.17 7.28
N HIS A 35 -3.94 -1.37 7.06
CA HIS A 35 -4.49 -1.57 5.71
C HIS A 35 -4.31 -0.31 4.84
N ALA A 36 -4.65 0.86 5.38
CA ALA A 36 -4.47 2.13 4.67
C ALA A 36 -3.01 2.41 4.30
N ALA A 37 -2.07 2.07 5.17
CA ALA A 37 -0.64 2.21 4.90
C ALA A 37 -0.19 1.31 3.73
N ARG A 38 -0.67 0.07 3.65
CA ARG A 38 -0.38 -0.87 2.55
C ARG A 38 -0.90 -0.37 1.21
N VAL A 39 -2.15 0.10 1.16
CA VAL A 39 -2.75 0.63 -0.06
C VAL A 39 -1.97 1.85 -0.56
N ARG A 40 -1.57 2.75 0.32
CA ARG A 40 -0.77 3.92 -0.04
C ARG A 40 0.65 3.55 -0.48
N ALA A 41 1.29 2.57 0.16
CA ALA A 41 2.59 2.08 -0.26
C ALA A 41 2.51 1.44 -1.66
N GLN A 42 1.46 0.68 -1.94
CA GLN A 42 1.25 0.09 -3.26
C GLN A 42 1.04 1.17 -4.33
N GLY A 43 0.18 2.16 -4.08
CA GLY A 43 -0.01 3.28 -5.00
C GLY A 43 1.29 4.05 -5.29
N ALA A 44 2.11 4.31 -4.28
CA ALA A 44 3.40 4.95 -4.44
C ALA A 44 4.36 4.10 -5.28
N ALA A 45 4.41 2.79 -5.06
CA ALA A 45 5.24 1.86 -5.84
C ALA A 45 4.79 1.83 -7.31
N ASP A 46 3.48 1.72 -7.57
CA ASP A 46 2.93 1.67 -8.92
C ASP A 46 3.23 2.96 -9.70
N LEU A 47 3.02 4.13 -9.09
CA LEU A 47 3.34 5.42 -9.70
C LEU A 47 4.84 5.58 -9.98
N SER A 48 5.69 5.15 -9.05
CA SER A 48 7.15 5.18 -9.21
C SER A 48 7.62 4.29 -10.35
N ALA A 49 7.09 3.07 -10.45
CA ALA A 49 7.40 2.14 -11.54
C ALA A 49 6.97 2.69 -12.91
N LEU A 50 5.75 3.26 -12.99
CA LEU A 50 5.23 3.87 -14.21
C LEU A 50 6.06 5.08 -14.64
N ALA A 51 6.43 5.95 -13.72
CA ALA A 51 7.26 7.11 -14.00
C ALA A 51 8.64 6.70 -14.54
N ALA A 52 9.29 5.74 -13.89
CA ALA A 52 10.57 5.21 -14.33
C ALA A 52 10.49 4.53 -15.70
N ALA A 53 9.50 3.68 -15.94
CA ALA A 53 9.30 3.02 -17.22
C ALA A 53 8.96 4.00 -18.35
N SER A 54 8.27 5.09 -18.05
CA SER A 54 7.99 6.17 -19.00
C SER A 54 9.25 6.95 -19.38
N ALA A 55 10.11 7.27 -18.41
CA ALA A 55 11.39 7.92 -18.64
C ALA A 55 12.32 7.06 -19.50
N GLU A 56 12.39 5.74 -19.22
CA GLU A 56 13.19 4.80 -20.00
C GLU A 56 12.75 4.77 -21.48
N ARG A 57 11.45 4.81 -21.74
CA ARG A 57 10.92 4.83 -23.12
C ARG A 57 11.11 6.15 -23.85
N SER A 58 11.03 7.25 -23.12
CA SER A 58 11.11 8.60 -23.72
C SER A 58 12.53 8.98 -24.11
N GLY A 59 13.54 8.20 -23.73
CA GLY A 59 14.94 8.54 -23.95
C GLY A 59 15.36 9.81 -23.20
N VAL A 60 14.59 10.24 -22.18
CA VAL A 60 14.96 11.36 -21.33
C VAL A 60 16.27 11.03 -20.62
N LEU A 61 17.22 11.96 -20.66
CA LEU A 61 18.56 11.79 -20.06
C LEU A 61 18.56 11.64 -18.52
N ALA A 62 17.40 11.79 -17.89
CA ALA A 62 17.26 11.58 -16.45
C ALA A 62 17.30 10.09 -16.12
N ASP A 63 18.03 9.72 -15.08
CA ASP A 63 18.03 8.34 -14.58
C ASP A 63 16.63 7.92 -14.12
N PRO A 64 16.04 6.84 -14.70
CA PRO A 64 14.69 6.39 -14.34
C PRO A 64 14.51 6.11 -12.86
N CYS A 65 15.55 5.62 -12.19
CA CYS A 65 15.50 5.32 -10.76
C CYS A 65 15.53 6.58 -9.88
N SER A 66 16.17 7.66 -10.34
CA SER A 66 16.09 8.96 -9.64
C SER A 66 14.68 9.54 -9.70
N LEU A 67 14.02 9.43 -10.86
CA LEU A 67 12.65 9.85 -11.03
C LEU A 67 11.69 8.99 -10.19
N ALA A 68 11.90 7.67 -10.16
CA ALA A 68 11.11 6.77 -9.32
C ALA A 68 11.20 7.17 -7.84
N ARG A 69 12.39 7.55 -7.37
CA ARG A 69 12.61 7.99 -5.98
C ARG A 69 11.85 9.28 -5.68
N ASP A 70 11.95 10.29 -6.54
CA ASP A 70 11.24 11.55 -6.38
C ASP A 70 9.72 11.33 -6.33
N VAL A 71 9.19 10.46 -7.18
CA VAL A 71 7.75 10.12 -7.17
C VAL A 71 7.36 9.37 -5.89
N ALA A 72 8.16 8.44 -5.41
CA ALA A 72 7.90 7.73 -4.15
C ALA A 72 7.84 8.71 -2.97
N ASP A 73 8.84 9.59 -2.87
CA ASP A 73 8.96 10.58 -1.79
C ASP A 73 7.77 11.55 -1.78
N ARG A 74 7.35 12.04 -2.95
CA ARG A 74 6.14 12.89 -3.08
C ARG A 74 4.85 12.17 -2.69
N ASN A 75 4.81 10.86 -2.78
CA ASN A 75 3.67 10.05 -2.34
C ASN A 75 3.82 9.51 -0.91
N GLY A 76 4.78 10.04 -0.15
CA GLY A 76 5.00 9.71 1.24
C GLY A 76 5.47 8.29 1.48
N ALA A 77 6.19 7.71 0.52
CA ALA A 77 6.87 6.44 0.61
C ALA A 77 8.35 6.62 0.27
N ARG A 78 9.20 5.72 0.72
CA ARG A 78 10.62 5.71 0.39
C ARG A 78 10.93 4.58 -0.58
N LEU A 79 11.62 4.88 -1.66
CA LEU A 79 12.10 3.87 -2.59
C LEU A 79 13.30 3.14 -1.99
N VAL A 80 13.19 1.83 -1.79
CA VAL A 80 14.26 0.99 -1.21
C VAL A 80 14.99 0.14 -2.24
N ALA A 81 14.36 -0.13 -3.38
CA ALA A 81 15.01 -0.78 -4.51
C ALA A 81 14.42 -0.28 -5.83
N CYS A 82 15.27 -0.17 -6.84
CA CYS A 82 14.91 0.12 -8.21
C CYS A 82 15.83 -0.64 -9.14
N GLU A 83 15.28 -1.46 -10.00
CA GLU A 83 15.99 -2.31 -10.92
C GLU A 83 15.47 -2.14 -12.34
N LYS A 84 16.35 -1.88 -13.28
CA LYS A 84 16.01 -1.87 -14.69
C LYS A 84 16.20 -3.28 -15.25
N GLU A 85 15.13 -3.81 -15.80
CA GLU A 85 15.13 -5.10 -16.46
C GLU A 85 15.19 -4.94 -17.99
N ALA A 86 15.37 -6.04 -18.69
CA ALA A 86 15.38 -6.03 -20.15
C ALA A 86 14.06 -5.48 -20.73
N ARG A 87 14.12 -4.92 -21.93
CA ARG A 87 12.98 -4.37 -22.71
C ARG A 87 12.27 -3.19 -22.05
N GLY A 88 12.99 -2.34 -21.30
CA GLY A 88 12.43 -1.13 -20.70
C GLY A 88 11.45 -1.41 -19.56
N VAL A 89 11.59 -2.55 -18.91
CA VAL A 89 10.83 -2.87 -17.70
C VAL A 89 11.59 -2.36 -16.49
N VAL A 90 10.89 -1.71 -15.57
CA VAL A 90 11.44 -1.23 -14.30
C VAL A 90 10.68 -1.88 -13.15
N ARG A 91 11.42 -2.43 -12.20
CA ARG A 91 10.90 -2.97 -10.94
C ARG A 91 11.28 -2.05 -9.81
N VAL A 92 10.34 -1.75 -8.94
CA VAL A 92 10.57 -0.93 -7.76
C VAL A 92 10.05 -1.60 -6.50
N VAL A 93 10.69 -1.29 -5.38
CA VAL A 93 10.21 -1.62 -4.05
C VAL A 93 10.14 -0.31 -3.27
N ALA A 94 8.97 -0.02 -2.72
CA ALA A 94 8.73 1.15 -1.90
C ALA A 94 8.26 0.73 -0.51
N GLU A 95 8.63 1.50 0.50
CA GLU A 95 8.19 1.29 1.87
C GLU A 95 7.59 2.56 2.45
N ARG A 96 6.64 2.38 3.35
CA ARG A 96 5.98 3.47 4.08
C ARG A 96 5.84 3.10 5.54
N SER A 97 6.17 4.03 6.43
CA SER A 97 5.93 3.86 7.85
C SER A 97 4.42 3.76 8.13
N ALA A 98 4.05 2.79 8.92
CA ALA A 98 2.73 2.61 9.51
C ALA A 98 2.88 2.71 11.02
N GLY A 99 1.79 3.00 11.77
CA GLY A 99 1.86 3.25 13.21
C GLY A 99 2.59 2.17 14.02
N PHE A 100 2.51 0.91 13.59
CA PHE A 100 3.15 -0.24 14.22
C PHE A 100 3.99 -1.05 13.22
N GLY A 101 4.86 -0.38 12.45
CA GLY A 101 5.74 -1.07 11.51
C GLY A 101 5.89 -0.38 10.18
N THR A 102 6.27 -1.13 9.16
CA THR A 102 6.52 -0.64 7.81
C THR A 102 5.70 -1.44 6.81
N ALA A 103 4.95 -0.75 5.97
CA ALA A 103 4.29 -1.34 4.83
C ALA A 103 5.25 -1.35 3.62
N VAL A 104 5.49 -2.51 3.05
CA VAL A 104 6.34 -2.70 1.88
C VAL A 104 5.48 -3.07 0.68
N ALA A 105 5.71 -2.41 -0.44
CA ALA A 105 5.04 -2.67 -1.70
C ALA A 105 6.04 -2.84 -2.85
N ARG A 106 5.67 -3.65 -3.83
CA ARG A 106 6.45 -3.93 -5.03
C ARG A 106 5.62 -3.63 -6.25
N ALA A 107 6.24 -3.00 -7.23
CA ALA A 107 5.61 -2.75 -8.52
C ALA A 107 6.58 -3.02 -9.67
N ARG A 108 6.02 -3.30 -10.82
CA ARG A 108 6.75 -3.55 -12.05
C ARG A 108 6.00 -2.91 -13.21
N ALA A 109 6.66 -2.05 -13.96
CA ALA A 109 6.08 -1.40 -15.12
C ALA A 109 7.00 -1.56 -16.33
N GLY A 110 6.39 -1.59 -17.51
CA GLY A 110 7.10 -1.73 -18.77
C GLY A 110 6.13 -1.59 -19.94
N PRO A 111 6.60 -1.75 -21.19
CA PRO A 111 5.74 -1.71 -22.35
C PRO A 111 4.64 -2.79 -22.26
N ALA A 112 3.41 -2.40 -22.64
CA ALA A 112 2.32 -3.36 -22.75
C ALA A 112 2.71 -4.45 -23.74
N ARG A 113 2.53 -5.71 -23.36
CA ARG A 113 2.59 -6.80 -24.34
C ARG A 113 1.42 -6.61 -25.30
N GLU A 114 1.69 -6.49 -26.59
CA GLU A 114 0.62 -6.61 -27.58
C GLU A 114 -0.10 -7.93 -27.29
N ARG A 115 -1.39 -7.84 -26.95
CA ARG A 115 -2.22 -9.02 -26.97
C ARG A 115 -2.20 -9.53 -28.40
N PRO A 116 -1.96 -10.84 -28.65
CA PRO A 116 -2.27 -11.42 -29.94
C PRO A 116 -3.70 -11.00 -30.27
N GLY A 117 -3.88 -10.31 -31.38
CA GLY A 117 -5.22 -9.94 -31.86
C GLY A 117 -6.13 -11.18 -31.84
N PRO A 118 -7.44 -11.00 -31.70
CA PRO A 118 -8.36 -12.14 -31.83
C PRO A 118 -8.00 -12.86 -33.13
N ALA A 119 -7.72 -14.17 -33.01
CA ALA A 119 -7.45 -14.97 -34.15
C ALA A 119 -8.58 -14.75 -35.13
N ASP A 120 -8.23 -14.19 -36.30
CA ASP A 120 -9.15 -14.09 -37.44
C ASP A 120 -9.65 -15.50 -37.74
N HIS A 121 -10.83 -15.81 -37.24
CA HIS A 121 -11.55 -17.01 -37.66
C HIS A 121 -12.01 -16.73 -39.10
N GLY A 122 -11.06 -16.92 -40.01
CA GLY A 122 -11.36 -16.91 -41.43
C GLY A 122 -12.51 -17.84 -41.71
N ASP A 123 -13.61 -17.21 -42.01
CA ASP A 123 -14.81 -17.78 -42.57
C ASP A 123 -14.43 -18.58 -43.82
N ARG A 124 -14.73 -19.84 -43.78
CA ARG A 124 -14.80 -20.71 -44.97
C ARG A 124 -16.14 -21.41 -45.00
#